data_13b22e1fbf5205a5821da116ee170642
#
_entry.id   13b22e1fbf5205a5821da116ee170642
#
_cell.length_a   1.000
_cell.length_b   1.000
_cell.length_c   1.000
_cell.angle_alpha   90.00
_cell.angle_beta   90.00
_cell.angle_gamma   90.00
#
_symmetry.space_group_name_H-M   'P 1'
#
loop_
_entity.id
_entity.type
_entity.pdbx_description
1 polymer ?
#
loop_
_entity_poly.entity_id
_entity_poly.type
_entity_poly.pdbx_seq_one_letter_code
_entity_poly.pdbx_strand_id
1 'polypeptide(L)'
;MLRNGPNIYQAARKEGCLTQEQAAERLEVSETTVKAWEQGARVPDNETVARMAELYGTPWLALEHLRSAGSTLGVIPEITVQSLPTAAITLINRVLDFAEHHRDRQLLRIAEDGVIDDTERPEFEDIVRDLDGIVGAALQVKYTSTKKDRPVAGTTKRPVPGRASENDCKTIVSHRAGIASPNFCRGGGASL
;
A
#
# COMPACT_ATOMS: atom_id res chain seq x y z
N MET A 1 -15.71 9.89 18.80
CA MET A 1 -14.34 10.14 19.28
C MET A 1 -13.39 9.95 18.12
N LEU A 2 -12.73 10.99 17.66
CA LEU A 2 -11.80 10.98 16.54
C LEU A 2 -10.58 10.13 16.90
N ARG A 3 -10.33 9.05 16.16
CA ARG A 3 -9.09 8.26 16.28
C ARG A 3 -7.92 9.17 15.90
N ASN A 4 -7.00 9.42 16.81
CA ASN A 4 -5.77 10.22 16.61
C ASN A 4 -4.71 9.46 15.77
N GLY A 5 -5.12 8.70 14.75
CA GLY A 5 -4.23 8.05 13.80
C GLY A 5 -4.30 8.72 12.43
N PRO A 6 -3.30 8.51 11.56
CA PRO A 6 -3.38 9.00 10.19
C PRO A 6 -4.63 8.41 9.53
N ASN A 7 -5.40 9.29 8.86
CA ASN A 7 -6.56 8.87 8.08
C ASN A 7 -6.13 7.82 7.03
N ILE A 8 -6.98 6.82 6.77
CA ILE A 8 -6.69 5.72 5.83
C ILE A 8 -6.24 6.22 4.44
N TYR A 9 -6.85 7.30 3.94
CA TYR A 9 -6.49 7.89 2.64
C TYR A 9 -5.09 8.51 2.66
N GLN A 10 -4.71 9.19 3.75
CA GLN A 10 -3.37 9.73 3.92
C GLN A 10 -2.33 8.61 4.05
N ALA A 11 -2.65 7.55 4.80
CA ALA A 11 -1.77 6.41 4.97
C ALA A 11 -1.49 5.73 3.62
N ALA A 12 -2.55 5.47 2.83
CA ALA A 12 -2.44 4.86 1.51
C ALA A 12 -1.60 5.71 0.54
N ARG A 13 -1.87 7.02 0.46
CA ARG A 13 -1.08 7.92 -0.39
C ARG A 13 0.40 7.93 -0.03
N LYS A 14 0.72 7.98 1.27
CA LYS A 14 2.11 7.94 1.76
C LYS A 14 2.80 6.62 1.44
N GLU A 15 2.07 5.51 1.53
CA GLU A 15 2.58 4.20 1.12
C GLU A 15 2.87 4.15 -0.38
N GLY A 16 2.03 4.79 -1.21
CA GLY A 16 2.26 5.01 -2.64
C GLY A 16 3.35 6.03 -2.97
N CYS A 17 4.01 6.63 -1.95
CA CYS A 17 5.08 7.62 -2.11
C CYS A 17 4.68 8.86 -2.95
N LEU A 18 3.40 9.27 -2.91
CA LEU A 18 2.88 10.44 -3.62
C LEU A 18 2.72 11.65 -2.71
N THR A 19 2.95 12.86 -3.25
CA THR A 19 2.56 14.12 -2.59
C THR A 19 1.04 14.35 -2.76
N GLN A 20 0.46 15.27 -1.99
CA GLN A 20 -0.96 15.64 -2.15
C GLN A 20 -1.23 16.23 -3.53
N GLU A 21 -0.31 17.05 -4.04
CA GLU A 21 -0.37 17.64 -5.37
C GLU A 21 -0.34 16.57 -6.47
N GLN A 22 0.61 15.62 -6.41
CA GLN A 22 0.70 14.51 -7.38
C GLN A 22 -0.53 13.60 -7.36
N ALA A 23 -1.09 13.36 -6.17
CA ALA A 23 -2.31 12.58 -6.04
C ALA A 23 -3.52 13.34 -6.64
N ALA A 24 -3.62 14.63 -6.38
CA ALA A 24 -4.68 15.49 -6.91
C ALA A 24 -4.65 15.53 -8.44
N GLU A 25 -3.47 15.75 -9.03
CA GLU A 25 -3.25 15.75 -10.49
C GLU A 25 -3.72 14.43 -11.13
N ARG A 26 -3.26 13.28 -10.59
CA ARG A 26 -3.57 11.96 -11.16
C ARG A 26 -5.01 11.52 -10.93
N LEU A 27 -5.65 11.99 -9.87
CA LEU A 27 -7.06 11.73 -9.59
C LEU A 27 -7.98 12.75 -10.29
N GLU A 28 -7.42 13.77 -10.96
CA GLU A 28 -8.14 14.85 -11.63
C GLU A 28 -9.04 15.65 -10.67
N VAL A 29 -8.53 15.90 -9.46
CA VAL A 29 -9.23 16.67 -8.43
C VAL A 29 -8.34 17.80 -7.91
N SER A 30 -8.90 18.74 -7.14
CA SER A 30 -8.10 19.78 -6.50
C SER A 30 -7.31 19.23 -5.30
N GLU A 31 -6.14 19.80 -5.01
CA GLU A 31 -5.36 19.47 -3.80
C GLU A 31 -6.17 19.69 -2.51
N THR A 32 -7.04 20.72 -2.50
CA THR A 32 -7.95 20.98 -1.39
C THR A 32 -8.94 19.85 -1.17
N THR A 33 -9.36 19.15 -2.24
CA THR A 33 -10.21 17.96 -2.14
C THR A 33 -9.48 16.80 -1.49
N VAL A 34 -8.23 16.54 -1.91
CA VAL A 34 -7.38 15.49 -1.29
C VAL A 34 -7.15 15.80 0.19
N LYS A 35 -6.85 17.06 0.54
CA LYS A 35 -6.71 17.49 1.94
C LYS A 35 -7.99 17.26 2.76
N ALA A 36 -9.16 17.58 2.18
CA ALA A 36 -10.44 17.39 2.85
C ALA A 36 -10.72 15.90 3.16
N TRP A 37 -10.36 14.99 2.25
CA TRP A 37 -10.46 13.55 2.48
C TRP A 37 -9.49 13.08 3.57
N GLU A 38 -8.23 13.52 3.53
CA GLU A 38 -7.21 13.15 4.52
C GLU A 38 -7.46 13.72 5.91
N GLN A 39 -8.17 14.84 6.00
CA GLN A 39 -8.59 15.45 7.27
C GLN A 39 -9.91 14.89 7.80
N GLY A 40 -10.60 14.03 7.00
CA GLY A 40 -11.90 13.48 7.38
C GLY A 40 -13.05 14.50 7.29
N ALA A 41 -12.81 15.68 6.70
CA ALA A 41 -13.84 16.69 6.46
C ALA A 41 -14.85 16.25 5.39
N ARG A 42 -14.42 15.37 4.50
CA ARG A 42 -15.23 14.79 3.43
C ARG A 42 -14.83 13.33 3.21
N VAL A 43 -15.80 12.48 2.88
CA VAL A 43 -15.57 11.08 2.52
C VAL A 43 -15.62 10.98 0.99
N PRO A 44 -14.62 10.36 0.33
CA PRO A 44 -14.69 10.11 -1.10
C PRO A 44 -15.72 9.01 -1.39
N ASP A 45 -16.28 9.01 -2.60
CA ASP A 45 -17.15 7.94 -3.08
C ASP A 45 -16.36 6.66 -3.41
N ASN A 46 -17.09 5.55 -3.58
CA ASN A 46 -16.48 4.23 -3.81
C ASN A 46 -15.64 4.18 -5.10
N GLU A 47 -16.05 4.89 -6.15
CA GLU A 47 -15.32 4.94 -7.42
C GLU A 47 -13.98 5.67 -7.24
N THR A 48 -14.02 6.82 -6.59
CA THR A 48 -12.79 7.56 -6.24
C THR A 48 -11.85 6.71 -5.37
N VAL A 49 -12.37 5.98 -4.39
CA VAL A 49 -11.55 5.10 -3.54
C VAL A 49 -10.94 3.94 -4.34
N ALA A 50 -11.68 3.37 -5.29
CA ALA A 50 -11.13 2.34 -6.18
C ALA A 50 -9.96 2.89 -7.02
N ARG A 51 -10.13 4.09 -7.61
CA ARG A 51 -9.05 4.80 -8.35
C ARG A 51 -7.85 5.12 -7.46
N MET A 52 -8.10 5.55 -6.19
CA MET A 52 -7.03 5.77 -5.22
C MET A 52 -6.27 4.49 -4.90
N ALA A 53 -6.97 3.37 -4.66
CA ALA A 53 -6.36 2.09 -4.33
C ALA A 53 -5.43 1.60 -5.46
N GLU A 54 -5.85 1.75 -6.70
CA GLU A 54 -5.07 1.43 -7.89
C GLU A 54 -3.87 2.36 -8.05
N LEU A 55 -4.10 3.67 -8.00
CA LEU A 55 -3.07 4.70 -8.16
C LEU A 55 -1.96 4.60 -7.11
N TYR A 56 -2.32 4.32 -5.86
CA TYR A 56 -1.38 4.24 -4.75
C TYR A 56 -0.75 2.85 -4.61
N GLY A 57 -1.25 1.84 -5.35
CA GLY A 57 -0.83 0.45 -5.19
C GLY A 57 -1.18 -0.12 -3.81
N THR A 58 -2.31 0.31 -3.25
CA THR A 58 -2.76 -0.03 -1.90
C THR A 58 -4.15 -0.67 -1.94
N PRO A 59 -4.29 -1.92 -2.39
CA PRO A 59 -5.59 -2.58 -2.53
C PRO A 59 -6.37 -2.69 -1.21
N TRP A 60 -5.67 -2.67 -0.07
CA TRP A 60 -6.28 -2.66 1.25
C TRP A 60 -7.13 -1.42 1.53
N LEU A 61 -6.87 -0.29 0.82
CA LEU A 61 -7.61 0.96 1.02
C LEU A 61 -9.11 0.80 0.75
N ALA A 62 -9.47 0.10 -0.33
CA ALA A 62 -10.88 -0.14 -0.66
C ALA A 62 -11.60 -0.94 0.44
N LEU A 63 -10.92 -1.94 1.00
CA LEU A 63 -11.47 -2.75 2.08
C LEU A 63 -11.65 -1.94 3.37
N GLU A 64 -10.66 -1.15 3.77
CA GLU A 64 -10.72 -0.29 4.96
C GLU A 64 -11.79 0.82 4.80
N HIS A 65 -11.98 1.33 3.57
CA HIS A 65 -13.06 2.27 3.29
C HIS A 65 -14.44 1.64 3.50
N LEU A 66 -14.70 0.46 2.91
CA LEU A 66 -15.95 -0.27 3.11
C LEU A 66 -16.18 -0.60 4.58
N ARG A 67 -15.13 -0.98 5.29
CA ARG A 67 -15.18 -1.29 6.71
C ARG A 67 -15.50 -0.05 7.56
N SER A 68 -14.94 1.10 7.23
CA SER A 68 -15.22 2.36 7.92
C SER A 68 -16.66 2.83 7.69
N ALA A 69 -17.20 2.60 6.49
CA ALA A 69 -18.59 2.92 6.14
C ALA A 69 -19.58 1.91 6.74
N GLY A 70 -19.20 0.64 6.86
CA GLY A 70 -20.04 -0.48 7.32
C GLY A 70 -19.70 -1.00 8.72
N SER A 71 -18.88 -0.30 9.51
CA SER A 71 -18.40 -0.78 10.80
C SER A 71 -19.50 -1.05 11.84
N THR A 72 -20.70 -0.52 11.62
CA THR A 72 -21.89 -0.79 12.45
C THR A 72 -22.60 -2.08 12.07
N LEU A 73 -22.32 -2.67 10.92
CA LEU A 73 -23.01 -3.87 10.42
C LEU A 73 -22.29 -5.19 10.75
N GLY A 74 -21.01 -5.14 11.15
CA GLY A 74 -20.23 -6.34 11.50
C GLY A 74 -20.01 -7.33 10.35
N VAL A 75 -20.36 -6.98 9.11
CA VAL A 75 -20.36 -7.89 7.96
C VAL A 75 -18.96 -8.23 7.46
N ILE A 76 -18.01 -7.33 7.69
CA ILE A 76 -16.62 -7.50 7.25
C ILE A 76 -15.74 -7.78 8.46
N PRO A 77 -15.06 -8.95 8.53
CA PRO A 77 -14.21 -9.30 9.66
C PRO A 77 -13.04 -8.34 9.79
N GLU A 78 -12.50 -8.21 11.01
CA GLU A 78 -11.30 -7.42 11.24
C GLU A 78 -10.09 -8.03 10.54
N ILE A 79 -9.44 -7.23 9.70
CA ILE A 79 -8.27 -7.65 8.93
C ILE A 79 -7.07 -6.82 9.35
N THR A 80 -6.02 -7.49 9.76
CA THR A 80 -4.72 -6.86 9.99
C THR A 80 -3.87 -7.05 8.74
N VAL A 81 -3.45 -5.95 8.10
CA VAL A 81 -2.58 -6.02 6.92
C VAL A 81 -1.23 -6.62 7.34
N GLN A 82 -0.92 -7.78 6.79
CA GLN A 82 0.30 -8.54 7.07
C GLN A 82 1.12 -8.74 5.78
N SER A 83 2.35 -9.26 5.90
CA SER A 83 3.13 -9.67 4.73
C SER A 83 2.45 -10.84 4.01
N LEU A 84 2.59 -10.94 2.69
CA LEU A 84 2.01 -12.03 1.91
C LEU A 84 2.38 -13.43 2.44
N PRO A 85 3.64 -13.73 2.81
CA PRO A 85 3.97 -15.03 3.40
C PRO A 85 3.20 -15.32 4.69
N THR A 86 3.08 -14.34 5.57
CA THR A 86 2.35 -14.48 6.84
C THR A 86 0.86 -14.70 6.60
N ALA A 87 0.26 -13.91 5.70
CA ALA A 87 -1.15 -14.05 5.35
C ALA A 87 -1.45 -15.42 4.72
N ALA A 88 -0.56 -15.92 3.85
CA ALA A 88 -0.70 -17.23 3.23
C ALA A 88 -0.63 -18.38 4.26
N ILE A 89 0.35 -18.32 5.18
CA ILE A 89 0.47 -19.32 6.25
C ILE A 89 -0.77 -19.30 7.15
N THR A 90 -1.26 -18.11 7.51
CA THR A 90 -2.47 -17.96 8.34
C THR A 90 -3.69 -18.58 7.65
N LEU A 91 -3.87 -18.33 6.34
CA LEU A 91 -4.97 -18.91 5.58
C LEU A 91 -4.89 -20.44 5.55
N ILE A 92 -3.70 -21.00 5.23
CA ILE A 92 -3.49 -22.44 5.15
C ILE A 92 -3.79 -23.09 6.50
N ASN A 93 -3.28 -22.54 7.61
CA ASN A 93 -3.52 -23.08 8.94
C ASN A 93 -5.02 -23.09 9.28
N ARG A 94 -5.75 -21.99 8.99
CA ARG A 94 -7.21 -21.92 9.22
C ARG A 94 -7.98 -22.98 8.43
N VAL A 95 -7.59 -23.21 7.17
CA VAL A 95 -8.23 -24.23 6.32
C VAL A 95 -7.93 -25.65 6.84
N LEU A 96 -6.68 -25.90 7.27
CA LEU A 96 -6.29 -27.18 7.86
C LEU A 96 -7.02 -27.42 9.19
N ASP A 97 -7.07 -26.43 10.08
CA ASP A 97 -7.81 -26.53 11.35
C ASP A 97 -9.28 -26.88 11.12
N PHE A 98 -9.91 -26.22 10.13
CA PHE A 98 -11.31 -26.50 9.76
C PHE A 98 -11.50 -27.96 9.30
N ALA A 99 -10.56 -28.49 8.50
CA ALA A 99 -10.61 -29.88 8.03
C ALA A 99 -10.28 -30.89 9.14
N GLU A 100 -9.29 -30.62 9.99
CA GLU A 100 -8.87 -31.49 11.10
C GLU A 100 -9.97 -31.66 12.15
N HIS A 101 -10.72 -30.58 12.43
CA HIS A 101 -11.88 -30.61 13.33
C HIS A 101 -13.15 -31.16 12.66
N HIS A 102 -13.06 -31.64 11.42
CA HIS A 102 -14.20 -32.19 10.66
C HIS A 102 -15.39 -31.23 10.55
N ARG A 103 -15.15 -29.93 10.53
CA ARG A 103 -16.19 -28.89 10.44
C ARG A 103 -17.03 -28.99 9.16
N ASP A 104 -16.43 -29.46 8.06
CA ASP A 104 -17.10 -29.78 6.80
C ASP A 104 -18.21 -30.83 6.99
N ARG A 105 -17.93 -31.90 7.70
CA ARG A 105 -18.91 -32.97 7.99
C ARG A 105 -19.98 -32.55 9.00
N GLN A 106 -19.57 -31.78 10.01
CA GLN A 106 -20.50 -31.22 11.00
C GLN A 106 -21.50 -30.30 10.33
N LEU A 107 -21.03 -29.39 9.42
CA LEU A 107 -21.89 -28.49 8.67
C LEU A 107 -22.86 -29.24 7.75
N LEU A 108 -22.39 -30.30 7.06
CA LEU A 108 -23.27 -31.15 6.22
C LEU A 108 -24.35 -31.85 7.03
N ARG A 109 -24.03 -32.33 8.22
CA ARG A 109 -25.02 -32.96 9.13
C ARG A 109 -26.09 -31.96 9.56
N ILE A 110 -25.70 -30.78 10.02
CA ILE A 110 -26.64 -29.72 10.45
C ILE A 110 -27.48 -29.22 9.26
N ALA A 111 -26.95 -29.24 8.06
CA ALA A 111 -27.66 -28.79 6.86
C ALA A 111 -28.61 -29.83 6.25
N GLU A 112 -28.68 -31.05 6.80
CA GLU A 112 -29.45 -32.18 6.23
C GLU A 112 -30.95 -31.90 6.15
N ASP A 113 -31.51 -31.31 7.19
CA ASP A 113 -32.95 -30.96 7.24
C ASP A 113 -33.22 -29.47 6.93
N GLY A 114 -32.17 -28.64 6.81
CA GLY A 114 -32.26 -27.22 6.50
C GLY A 114 -32.78 -26.36 7.67
N VAL A 115 -32.83 -26.89 8.90
CA VAL A 115 -33.30 -26.20 10.11
C VAL A 115 -32.25 -26.32 11.20
N ILE A 116 -31.79 -25.23 11.78
CA ILE A 116 -30.84 -25.22 12.89
C ILE A 116 -31.66 -25.21 14.20
N ASP A 117 -31.69 -26.32 14.88
CA ASP A 117 -32.37 -26.43 16.18
C ASP A 117 -31.49 -25.86 17.33
N ASP A 118 -32.10 -25.82 18.56
CA ASP A 118 -31.42 -25.26 19.72
C ASP A 118 -30.24 -26.13 20.18
N THR A 119 -30.19 -27.41 19.83
CA THR A 119 -29.11 -28.33 20.20
C THR A 119 -27.93 -28.22 19.25
N GLU A 120 -28.16 -27.87 17.99
CA GLU A 120 -27.16 -27.70 16.93
C GLU A 120 -26.58 -26.28 16.88
N ARG A 121 -27.35 -25.31 17.39
CA ARG A 121 -26.98 -23.90 17.37
C ARG A 121 -25.57 -23.61 17.88
N PRO A 122 -25.11 -24.14 19.04
CA PRO A 122 -23.75 -23.87 19.52
C PRO A 122 -22.66 -24.38 18.56
N GLU A 123 -22.86 -25.60 18.02
CA GLU A 123 -21.92 -26.20 17.07
C GLU A 123 -21.89 -25.41 15.74
N PHE A 124 -23.06 -24.98 15.28
CA PHE A 124 -23.18 -24.12 14.09
C PHE A 124 -22.46 -22.76 14.27
N GLU A 125 -22.63 -22.12 15.44
CA GLU A 125 -21.97 -20.85 15.75
C GLU A 125 -20.44 -20.99 15.78
N ASP A 126 -19.91 -22.12 16.26
CA ASP A 126 -18.49 -22.43 16.22
C ASP A 126 -17.97 -22.59 14.79
N ILE A 127 -18.75 -23.31 13.94
CA ILE A 127 -18.42 -23.46 12.51
C ILE A 127 -18.40 -22.10 11.80
N VAL A 128 -19.39 -21.26 12.05
CA VAL A 128 -19.47 -19.91 11.48
C VAL A 128 -18.26 -19.07 11.90
N ARG A 129 -17.85 -19.15 13.17
CA ARG A 129 -16.66 -18.45 13.66
C ARG A 129 -15.38 -18.92 12.96
N ASP A 130 -15.24 -20.23 12.72
CA ASP A 130 -14.10 -20.79 11.98
C ASP A 130 -14.11 -20.32 10.51
N LEU A 131 -15.29 -20.29 9.88
CA LEU A 131 -15.46 -19.74 8.52
C LEU A 131 -15.14 -18.26 8.44
N ASP A 132 -15.57 -17.45 9.40
CA ASP A 132 -15.20 -16.01 9.48
C ASP A 132 -13.69 -15.83 9.58
N GLY A 133 -13.01 -16.72 10.33
CA GLY A 133 -11.56 -16.75 10.39
C GLY A 133 -10.90 -17.06 9.04
N ILE A 134 -11.44 -18.00 8.26
CA ILE A 134 -10.97 -18.33 6.90
C ILE A 134 -11.22 -17.16 5.95
N VAL A 135 -12.41 -16.57 5.97
CA VAL A 135 -12.76 -15.39 5.16
C VAL A 135 -11.82 -14.22 5.46
N GLY A 136 -11.58 -13.93 6.74
CA GLY A 136 -10.64 -12.88 7.15
C GLY A 136 -9.23 -13.14 6.63
N ALA A 137 -8.73 -14.36 6.75
CA ALA A 137 -7.40 -14.74 6.24
C ALA A 137 -7.31 -14.68 4.70
N ALA A 138 -8.37 -15.11 4.00
CA ALA A 138 -8.44 -15.03 2.54
C ALA A 138 -8.43 -13.56 2.05
N LEU A 139 -9.17 -12.68 2.73
CA LEU A 139 -9.14 -11.25 2.45
C LEU A 139 -7.75 -10.63 2.72
N GLN A 140 -7.04 -11.06 3.76
CA GLN A 140 -5.65 -10.64 4.00
C GLN A 140 -4.74 -11.00 2.83
N VAL A 141 -4.81 -12.22 2.31
CA VAL A 141 -4.03 -12.64 1.13
C VAL A 141 -4.39 -11.80 -0.10
N LYS A 142 -5.68 -11.61 -0.35
CA LYS A 142 -6.19 -10.87 -1.52
C LYS A 142 -5.78 -9.40 -1.53
N TYR A 143 -5.79 -8.76 -0.36
CA TYR A 143 -5.55 -7.32 -0.22
C TYR A 143 -4.16 -6.96 0.33
N THR A 144 -3.27 -7.94 0.46
CA THR A 144 -1.86 -7.67 0.80
C THR A 144 -1.17 -6.97 -0.37
N SER A 145 -0.54 -5.83 -0.10
CA SER A 145 0.30 -5.14 -1.09
C SER A 145 1.53 -5.98 -1.42
N THR A 146 1.68 -6.37 -2.67
CA THR A 146 2.89 -7.03 -3.14
C THR A 146 3.96 -5.97 -3.42
N LYS A 147 5.16 -6.12 -2.84
CA LYS A 147 6.29 -5.19 -3.06
C LYS A 147 6.68 -5.03 -4.54
N LYS A 148 6.18 -5.90 -5.41
CA LYS A 148 6.49 -5.91 -6.84
C LYS A 148 5.82 -4.77 -7.60
N ASP A 149 4.72 -4.24 -7.07
CA ASP A 149 3.97 -3.14 -7.68
C ASP A 149 4.34 -1.76 -7.10
N ARG A 150 5.32 -1.70 -6.18
CA ARG A 150 5.86 -0.43 -5.73
C ARG A 150 6.64 0.20 -6.88
N PRO A 151 6.25 1.40 -7.37
CA PRO A 151 7.17 2.18 -8.17
C PRO A 151 8.41 2.36 -7.30
N VAL A 152 9.55 1.90 -7.79
CA VAL A 152 10.84 2.12 -7.15
C VAL A 152 10.98 3.64 -7.09
N ALA A 153 10.71 4.25 -5.93
CA ALA A 153 11.09 5.62 -5.67
C ALA A 153 12.57 5.65 -6.02
N GLY A 154 12.91 6.47 -7.04
CA GLY A 154 14.24 6.50 -7.59
C GLY A 154 15.24 6.48 -6.47
N THR A 155 16.18 5.55 -6.57
CA THR A 155 17.29 5.43 -5.66
C THR A 155 17.99 6.78 -5.65
N THR A 156 17.62 7.65 -4.73
CA THR A 156 18.43 8.80 -4.41
C THR A 156 19.69 8.18 -3.83
N LYS A 157 20.68 7.94 -4.70
CA LYS A 157 22.04 7.69 -4.25
C LYS A 157 22.35 8.80 -3.26
N ARG A 158 22.42 8.46 -1.98
CA ARG A 158 23.00 9.37 -1.00
C ARG A 158 24.32 9.87 -1.63
N PRO A 159 24.54 11.17 -1.76
CA PRO A 159 25.83 11.67 -2.25
C PRO A 159 26.87 11.07 -1.32
N VAL A 160 27.82 10.35 -1.87
CA VAL A 160 29.00 9.91 -1.15
C VAL A 160 29.74 11.19 -0.80
N PRO A 161 30.05 11.49 0.47
CA PRO A 161 30.80 12.70 0.82
C PRO A 161 32.17 12.60 0.14
N GLY A 162 32.43 13.46 -0.85
CA GLY A 162 33.71 13.53 -1.53
C GLY A 162 33.69 13.39 -3.06
N ARG A 163 32.55 13.18 -3.72
CA ARG A 163 32.49 13.31 -5.18
C ARG A 163 31.71 14.58 -5.53
N ALA A 164 32.44 15.65 -5.89
CA ALA A 164 31.87 16.81 -6.56
C ALA A 164 31.12 16.34 -7.82
N SER A 165 29.87 16.76 -8.00
CA SER A 165 29.12 16.46 -9.21
C SER A 165 29.83 17.17 -10.38
N GLU A 166 29.83 16.55 -11.56
CA GLU A 166 30.42 17.15 -12.80
C GLU A 166 29.84 18.54 -13.12
N ASN A 167 28.70 18.89 -12.56
CA ASN A 167 28.10 20.21 -12.72
C ASN A 167 28.75 21.30 -11.87
N ASP A 168 29.38 20.97 -10.73
CA ASP A 168 30.10 21.94 -9.91
C ASP A 168 31.44 22.37 -10.57
N CYS A 169 32.06 21.49 -11.38
CA CYS A 169 33.27 21.83 -12.13
C CYS A 169 32.98 22.82 -13.28
N LYS A 170 31.82 22.79 -13.91
CA LYS A 170 31.50 23.70 -15.02
C LYS A 170 31.19 25.13 -14.55
N THR A 171 30.65 25.28 -13.36
CA THR A 171 30.30 26.60 -12.79
C THR A 171 31.56 27.33 -12.30
N ILE A 172 32.60 26.63 -11.85
CA ILE A 172 33.86 27.23 -11.38
C ILE A 172 34.74 27.69 -12.55
N VAL A 173 34.68 27.03 -13.71
CA VAL A 173 35.49 27.38 -14.88
C VAL A 173 34.93 28.60 -15.60
N SER A 174 33.63 28.87 -15.58
CA SER A 174 33.05 30.03 -16.28
C SER A 174 33.29 31.39 -15.58
N HIS A 175 33.66 31.39 -14.30
CA HIS A 175 33.98 32.65 -13.57
C HIS A 175 35.46 33.03 -13.57
N ARG A 176 36.35 32.22 -14.18
CA ARG A 176 37.78 32.49 -14.20
C ARG A 176 38.36 32.78 -15.60
N ALA A 177 37.53 32.86 -16.62
CA ALA A 177 37.92 33.15 -17.99
C ALA A 177 37.81 34.66 -18.30
N GLY A 178 38.35 35.49 -17.44
CA GLY A 178 38.36 36.96 -17.61
C GLY A 178 39.70 37.62 -17.35
N ILE A 179 40.84 36.97 -17.48
CA ILE A 179 42.14 37.66 -17.47
C ILE A 179 43.10 36.91 -18.41
N ALA A 180 43.34 37.55 -19.56
CA ALA A 180 44.56 37.64 -20.35
C ALA A 180 45.35 36.37 -20.73
N SER A 181 45.34 36.14 -22.02
CA SER A 181 46.50 35.54 -22.72
C SER A 181 47.81 36.32 -22.41
N PRO A 182 48.95 35.64 -22.44
CA PRO A 182 49.74 35.85 -23.63
C PRO A 182 50.47 34.60 -24.16
N ASN A 183 50.52 34.57 -25.49
CA ASN A 183 51.59 34.07 -26.37
C ASN A 183 52.80 33.41 -25.66
N PHE A 184 53.15 32.22 -26.05
CA PHE A 184 54.53 32.01 -26.46
C PHE A 184 54.67 30.88 -27.49
N CYS A 185 55.34 31.24 -28.50
CA CYS A 185 55.71 30.53 -29.70
C CYS A 185 56.79 29.49 -29.53
N ARG A 186 56.78 28.55 -30.46
CA ARG A 186 57.93 28.00 -31.19
C ARG A 186 58.91 27.05 -30.52
N GLY A 187 59.14 26.10 -31.30
CA GLY A 187 60.37 25.38 -31.54
C GLY A 187 60.19 23.88 -31.54
N GLY A 188 60.32 23.14 -32.56
CA GLY A 188 61.26 23.19 -33.66
C GLY A 188 62.17 21.98 -33.56
N GLY A 189 62.20 21.21 -34.60
CA GLY A 189 63.34 20.36 -34.91
C GLY A 189 63.16 18.88 -34.57
N ALA A 190 62.92 17.99 -35.47
CA ALA A 190 63.80 17.53 -36.58
C ALA A 190 64.71 16.34 -36.13
N SER A 191 64.49 15.26 -36.86
CA SER A 191 65.52 14.31 -37.34
C SER A 191 66.17 13.34 -36.30
N LEU A 192 66.00 12.13 -36.42
CA LEU A 192 66.65 11.11 -37.27
C LEU A 192 65.93 9.78 -37.06
#